data_3fb569dd0c48d61931aff5130eddf13b
#
_entry.id   3fb569dd0c48d61931aff5130eddf13b
#
_cell.length_a   1.000
_cell.length_b   1.000
_cell.length_c   1.000
_cell.angle_alpha   90.00
_cell.angle_beta   90.00
_cell.angle_gamma   90.00
#
_symmetry.space_group_name_H-M   'P 1'
#
loop_
_entity.id
_entity.type
_entity.pdbx_description
1 polymer ?
#
loop_
_entity_poly.entity_id
_entity_poly.type
_entity_poly.pdbx_seq_one_letter_code
_entity_poly.pdbx_strand_id
1 'polypeptide(L)'
;MQAQFIRLTSTLDYLRRKGTTILFYEVPMDSSVNQSTLLVFERTLFEKYAIDKGDTYIHPDQNDVYQTGDGLHMLENAAQRYFLYFKDQINKVAGKTHAQLN
;
A
#
# COMPACT_ATOMS: atom_id res chain seq x y z
N MET A 1 13.20 13.53 -5.98
CA MET A 1 12.46 12.55 -5.15
C MET A 1 12.36 12.95 -3.69
N GLN A 2 13.45 13.40 -3.05
CA GLN A 2 13.42 13.78 -1.63
C GLN A 2 12.44 14.93 -1.34
N ALA A 3 12.41 15.96 -2.19
CA ALA A 3 11.50 17.09 -2.00
C ALA A 3 10.03 16.64 -2.11
N GLN A 4 9.73 15.75 -3.05
CA GLN A 4 8.38 15.22 -3.22
C GLN A 4 7.99 14.33 -2.04
N PHE A 5 8.92 13.53 -1.55
CA PHE A 5 8.69 12.68 -0.38
C PHE A 5 8.41 13.55 0.85
N ILE A 6 9.19 14.61 1.05
CA ILE A 6 9.00 15.52 2.19
C ILE A 6 7.63 16.20 2.12
N ARG A 7 7.20 16.64 0.93
CA ARG A 7 5.87 17.24 0.77
C ARG A 7 4.76 16.25 1.07
N LEU A 8 4.90 15.02 0.55
CA LEU A 8 3.90 13.98 0.79
C LEU A 8 3.80 13.66 2.29
N THR A 9 4.94 13.43 2.95
CA THR A 9 4.93 13.06 4.36
C THR A 9 4.41 14.22 5.22
N SER A 10 4.70 15.47 4.86
CA SER A 10 4.14 16.63 5.57
C SER A 10 2.62 16.66 5.46
N THR A 11 2.09 16.38 4.27
CA THR A 11 0.65 16.31 4.06
C THR A 11 0.03 15.16 4.85
N LEU A 12 0.66 13.99 4.84
CA LEU A 12 0.18 12.84 5.59
C LEU A 12 0.20 13.10 7.09
N ASP A 13 1.25 13.75 7.59
CA ASP A 13 1.32 14.12 9.00
C ASP A 13 0.20 15.08 9.39
N TYR A 14 -0.10 16.05 8.52
CA TYR A 14 -1.21 16.96 8.75
C TYR A 14 -2.54 16.21 8.84
N LEU A 15 -2.79 15.32 7.89
CA LEU A 15 -4.03 14.53 7.87
C LEU A 15 -4.13 13.64 9.11
N ARG A 16 -3.02 13.04 9.52
CA ARG A 16 -2.97 12.19 10.71
C ARG A 16 -3.31 12.98 11.96
N ARG A 17 -2.80 14.21 12.08
CA ARG A 17 -3.14 15.09 13.21
C ARG A 17 -4.62 15.46 13.21
N LYS A 18 -5.27 15.45 12.05
CA LYS A 18 -6.72 15.70 11.94
C LYS A 18 -7.58 14.47 12.22
N GLY A 19 -6.95 13.33 12.55
CA GLY A 19 -7.66 12.10 12.86
C GLY A 19 -7.88 11.18 11.67
N THR A 20 -7.27 11.46 10.53
CA THR A 20 -7.37 10.61 9.35
C THR A 20 -6.49 9.37 9.52
N THR A 21 -7.05 8.20 9.24
CA THR A 21 -6.30 6.95 9.20
C THR A 21 -5.61 6.83 7.85
N ILE A 22 -4.31 6.56 7.87
CA ILE A 22 -3.50 6.47 6.65
C ILE A 22 -3.21 5.02 6.33
N LEU A 23 -3.45 4.65 5.08
CA LEU A 23 -3.11 3.33 4.55
C LEU A 23 -2.22 3.51 3.34
N PHE A 24 -1.22 2.63 3.23
CA PHE A 24 -0.42 2.50 2.01
C PHE A 24 -0.73 1.15 1.40
N TYR A 25 -0.72 1.06 0.08
CA TYR A 25 -0.88 -0.21 -0.61
C TYR A 25 -0.04 -0.24 -1.87
N GLU A 26 0.33 -1.44 -2.29
CA GLU A 26 1.03 -1.66 -3.54
C GLU A 26 0.09 -2.24 -4.57
N VAL A 27 0.18 -1.74 -5.80
CA VAL A 27 -0.53 -2.33 -6.93
C VAL A 27 0.38 -3.42 -7.50
N PRO A 28 -0.10 -4.68 -7.65
CA PRO A 28 0.72 -5.74 -8.21
C PRO A 28 1.19 -5.42 -9.62
N MET A 29 2.46 -5.71 -9.88
CA MET A 29 3.10 -5.51 -11.18
C MET A 29 3.87 -6.75 -11.57
N ASP A 30 4.27 -6.82 -12.85
CA ASP A 30 5.13 -7.91 -13.29
C ASP A 30 6.44 -7.91 -12.49
N SER A 31 6.99 -9.11 -12.26
CA SER A 31 8.18 -9.25 -11.40
C SER A 31 9.38 -8.47 -11.92
N SER A 32 9.53 -8.34 -13.25
CA SER A 32 10.62 -7.58 -13.83
C SER A 32 10.56 -6.10 -13.45
N VAL A 33 9.36 -5.53 -13.36
CA VAL A 33 9.15 -4.15 -12.92
C VAL A 33 9.21 -4.06 -11.40
N ASN A 34 8.55 -4.99 -10.73
CA ASN A 34 8.39 -4.98 -9.28
C ASN A 34 9.72 -5.15 -8.54
N GLN A 35 10.71 -5.79 -9.16
CA GLN A 35 12.03 -5.97 -8.58
C GLN A 35 13.07 -4.99 -9.10
N SER A 36 12.65 -3.96 -9.84
CA SER A 36 13.56 -2.91 -10.26
C SER A 36 14.14 -2.18 -9.04
N THR A 37 15.38 -1.70 -9.17
CA THR A 37 16.09 -1.04 -8.07
C THR A 37 15.30 0.15 -7.53
N LEU A 38 14.70 0.94 -8.42
CA LEU A 38 13.93 2.12 -8.03
C LEU A 38 12.70 1.75 -7.21
N LEU A 39 11.93 0.75 -7.65
CA LEU A 39 10.72 0.35 -6.94
C LEU A 39 11.03 -0.32 -5.61
N VAL A 40 12.10 -1.11 -5.54
CA VAL A 40 12.53 -1.70 -4.28
C VAL A 40 12.92 -0.60 -3.29
N PHE A 41 13.64 0.42 -3.76
CA PHE A 41 14.03 1.55 -2.92
C PHE A 41 12.80 2.32 -2.42
N GLU A 42 11.87 2.62 -3.30
CA GLU A 42 10.66 3.36 -2.93
C GLU A 42 9.80 2.56 -1.94
N ARG A 43 9.64 1.26 -2.20
CA ARG A 43 8.89 0.38 -1.30
C ARG A 43 9.49 0.39 0.10
N THR A 44 10.80 0.23 0.19
CA THR A 44 11.51 0.21 1.46
C THR A 44 11.32 1.54 2.20
N LEU A 45 11.40 2.65 1.48
CA LEU A 45 11.24 3.97 2.06
C LEU A 45 9.84 4.19 2.63
N PHE A 46 8.81 3.88 1.85
CA PHE A 46 7.43 4.08 2.28
C PHE A 46 7.00 3.10 3.35
N GLU A 47 7.47 1.85 3.26
CA GLU A 47 7.15 0.86 4.27
C GLU A 47 7.74 1.24 5.63
N LYS A 48 9.00 1.70 5.63
CA LYS A 48 9.63 2.18 6.85
C LYS A 48 8.88 3.39 7.42
N TYR A 49 8.50 4.32 6.57
CA TYR A 49 7.73 5.49 7.00
C TYR A 49 6.40 5.06 7.64
N ALA A 50 5.69 4.14 7.00
CA ALA A 50 4.42 3.65 7.53
C ALA A 50 4.58 3.00 8.90
N ILE A 51 5.60 2.14 9.04
CA ILE A 51 5.89 1.47 10.31
C ILE A 51 6.21 2.49 11.39
N ASP A 52 7.09 3.46 11.09
CA ASP A 52 7.51 4.46 12.05
C ASP A 52 6.34 5.34 12.54
N LYS A 53 5.35 5.56 11.69
CA LYS A 53 4.18 6.38 12.03
C LYS A 53 3.00 5.58 12.56
N GLY A 54 3.08 4.27 12.57
CA GLY A 54 1.98 3.41 12.99
C GLY A 54 0.88 3.27 11.95
N ASP A 55 1.17 3.60 10.69
CA ASP A 55 0.24 3.42 9.59
C ASP A 55 0.28 1.97 9.11
N THR A 56 -0.72 1.58 8.31
CA THR A 56 -0.79 0.25 7.73
C THR A 56 -0.22 0.27 6.31
N TYR A 57 0.59 -0.74 6.00
CA TYR A 57 1.12 -0.94 4.66
C TYR A 57 0.62 -2.29 4.15
N ILE A 58 -0.12 -2.28 3.04
CA ILE A 58 -0.74 -3.47 2.48
C ILE A 58 0.08 -3.95 1.28
N HIS A 59 0.68 -5.13 1.43
CA HIS A 59 1.37 -5.81 0.33
C HIS A 59 0.38 -6.62 -0.50
N PRO A 60 0.65 -6.86 -1.78
CA PRO A 60 -0.13 -7.81 -2.55
C PRO A 60 -0.09 -9.20 -1.90
N ASP A 61 -1.14 -9.99 -2.13
CA ASP A 61 -1.21 -11.34 -1.58
C ASP A 61 -0.05 -12.18 -2.13
N GLN A 62 0.80 -12.67 -1.22
CA GLN A 62 1.97 -13.47 -1.58
C GLN A 62 1.60 -14.83 -2.17
N ASN A 63 0.37 -15.27 -1.97
CA ASN A 63 -0.11 -16.56 -2.46
C ASN A 63 -0.79 -16.46 -3.81
N ASP A 64 -0.82 -15.28 -4.43
CA ASP A 64 -1.44 -15.06 -5.72
C ASP A 64 -0.40 -14.51 -6.71
N VAL A 65 -0.53 -14.90 -7.98
CA VAL A 65 0.24 -14.31 -9.06
C VAL A 65 -0.72 -13.47 -9.89
N TYR A 66 -0.62 -12.17 -9.74
CA TYR A 66 -1.51 -11.24 -10.44
C TYR A 66 -1.01 -11.02 -11.86
N GLN A 67 -1.67 -11.62 -12.83
CA GLN A 67 -1.28 -11.53 -14.23
C GLN A 67 -1.49 -10.11 -14.75
N THR A 68 -0.53 -9.67 -15.58
CA THR A 68 -0.59 -8.35 -16.21
C THR A 68 -0.58 -8.48 -17.71
N GLY A 69 -1.15 -7.49 -18.43
CA GLY A 69 -1.14 -7.48 -19.88
C GLY A 69 0.12 -6.84 -20.46
N ASP A 70 0.65 -5.83 -19.78
CA ASP A 70 1.80 -5.02 -20.23
C ASP A 70 2.91 -4.92 -19.18
N GLY A 71 2.85 -5.73 -18.14
CA GLY A 71 3.79 -5.68 -17.03
C GLY A 71 3.41 -4.69 -15.94
N LEU A 72 2.48 -3.79 -16.21
CA LEU A 72 2.07 -2.74 -15.27
C LEU A 72 0.59 -2.82 -14.89
N HIS A 73 -0.27 -3.25 -15.80
CA HIS A 73 -1.71 -3.28 -15.56
C HIS A 73 -2.20 -4.72 -15.45
N MET A 74 -2.91 -5.02 -14.37
CA MET A 74 -3.46 -6.35 -14.14
C MET A 74 -4.54 -6.68 -15.16
N LEU A 75 -4.60 -7.96 -15.57
CA LEU A 75 -5.75 -8.46 -16.31
C LEU A 75 -6.99 -8.43 -15.42
N GLU A 76 -8.17 -8.43 -16.04
CA GLU A 76 -9.42 -8.22 -15.32
C GLU A 76 -9.62 -9.21 -14.17
N ASN A 77 -9.37 -10.49 -14.41
CA ASN A 77 -9.54 -11.51 -13.36
C ASN A 77 -8.56 -11.32 -12.20
N ALA A 78 -7.32 -10.91 -12.50
CA ALA A 78 -6.33 -10.62 -11.47
C ALA A 78 -6.73 -9.39 -10.67
N ALA A 79 -7.24 -8.36 -11.34
CA ALA A 79 -7.71 -7.13 -10.69
C ALA A 79 -8.88 -7.43 -9.75
N GLN A 80 -9.79 -8.32 -10.14
CA GLN A 80 -10.92 -8.72 -9.28
C GLN A 80 -10.44 -9.44 -8.04
N ARG A 81 -9.47 -10.36 -8.17
CA ARG A 81 -8.91 -11.06 -7.00
C ARG A 81 -8.19 -10.09 -6.08
N TYR A 82 -7.43 -9.15 -6.64
CA TYR A 82 -6.73 -8.15 -5.83
C TYR A 82 -7.73 -7.26 -5.11
N PHE A 83 -8.80 -6.86 -5.76
CA PHE A 83 -9.84 -6.04 -5.13
C PHE A 83 -10.44 -6.74 -3.90
N LEU A 84 -10.74 -8.04 -4.01
CA LEU A 84 -11.29 -8.79 -2.89
C LEU A 84 -10.30 -8.88 -1.74
N TYR A 85 -9.04 -9.16 -2.04
CA TYR A 85 -7.96 -9.19 -1.06
C TYR A 85 -7.80 -7.84 -0.37
N PHE A 86 -7.76 -6.76 -1.17
CA PHE A 86 -7.59 -5.40 -0.66
C PHE A 86 -8.74 -5.01 0.25
N LYS A 87 -9.97 -5.33 -0.14
CA LYS A 87 -11.15 -5.07 0.66
C LYS A 87 -11.08 -5.78 2.01
N ASP A 88 -10.62 -7.03 2.00
CA ASP A 88 -10.45 -7.80 3.25
C ASP A 88 -9.42 -7.13 4.16
N GLN A 89 -8.30 -6.67 3.60
CA GLN A 89 -7.27 -5.98 4.38
C GLN A 89 -7.79 -4.68 4.99
N ILE A 90 -8.56 -3.91 4.23
CA ILE A 90 -9.17 -2.67 4.74
C ILE A 90 -10.13 -2.98 5.87
N ASN A 91 -10.93 -4.01 5.73
CA ASN A 91 -11.88 -4.40 6.78
C ASN A 91 -11.17 -4.81 8.07
N LYS A 92 -10.02 -5.46 7.97
CA LYS A 92 -9.22 -5.81 9.15
C LYS A 92 -8.71 -4.56 9.86
N VAL A 93 -8.28 -3.55 9.12
CA VAL A 93 -7.82 -2.29 9.70
C VAL A 93 -8.98 -1.57 10.38
N ALA A 94 -10.14 -1.49 9.73
CA ALA A 94 -11.33 -0.87 10.30
C ALA A 94 -11.78 -1.61 11.56
N GLY A 95 -11.72 -2.95 11.56
CA GLY A 95 -12.03 -3.76 12.73
C GLY A 95 -11.13 -3.46 13.92
N LYS A 96 -9.82 -3.33 13.67
CA LYS A 96 -8.85 -2.95 14.71
C LYS A 96 -9.16 -1.56 15.27
N THR A 97 -9.51 -0.62 14.40
CA THR A 97 -9.85 0.74 14.81
C THR A 97 -11.10 0.72 15.70
N HIS A 98 -12.11 -0.04 15.32
CA HIS A 98 -13.32 -0.18 16.13
C HIS A 98 -13.03 -0.85 17.48
N ALA A 99 -12.17 -1.86 17.48
CA ALA A 99 -11.78 -2.53 18.72
C ALA A 99 -11.03 -1.59 19.66
N GLN A 100 -10.24 -0.67 19.12
CA GLN A 100 -9.53 0.33 19.93
C GLN A 100 -10.45 1.39 20.51
N LEU A 101 -11.55 1.70 19.84
CA LEU A 101 -12.52 2.68 20.30
C LEU A 101 -13.45 2.13 21.38
N ASN A 102 -13.55 0.83 21.46
CA ASN A 102 -14.37 0.16 22.47
C ASN A 102 -13.54 -0.25 23.67
#